data_996ba81f217eafbb048798fc13e33590
#
_entry.id   996ba81f217eafbb048798fc13e33590
#
_cell.length_a   1.000
_cell.length_b   1.000
_cell.length_c   1.000
_cell.angle_alpha   90.00
_cell.angle_beta   90.00
_cell.angle_gamma   90.00
#
_symmetry.space_group_name_H-M   'P 1'
#
loop_
_entity.id
_entity.type
_entity.pdbx_description
1 polymer ?
#
loop_
_entity_poly.entity_id
_entity_poly.type
_entity_poly.pdbx_seq_one_letter_code
_entity_poly.pdbx_strand_id
1 'polypeptide(L)'
;MIFHNITTIIHFAIRTKNANKIIFFIEDLSHFRFVEKIFQYFAKNNYEITVLSFENPFGSEVYNNEKINLIILENDLEKIKILKNLKGGVFITTTPSIGSAIFPKSQIRPKEDRPKYLYFFHSLVSPNEMYTKNSFKGFDYIFSPSNIISEQLKPLVGSKAKIFTTGYLLFDEIKPGDEPTTFDSKVLIAPTWGEDGVNEIVSNLDKLNDFINKQSLTPVFRPHPMTDISKLKIGIDVILDLEKDLINLKDYKYLITDFSGIALEFFYLAKRPVIFLDVSKKIKRKLNKKE
;
A
#
# COMPACT_ATOMS: atom_id res chain seq x y z
N MET A 1 -6.29 0.02 19.37
CA MET A 1 -5.18 -0.82 19.92
C MET A 1 -4.01 -0.90 18.96
N ILE A 2 -4.22 -1.20 17.67
CA ILE A 2 -3.17 -1.30 16.62
C ILE A 2 -2.36 0.00 16.54
N PHE A 3 -3.03 1.12 16.35
CA PHE A 3 -2.40 2.44 16.20
C PHE A 3 -1.51 2.84 17.39
N HIS A 4 -1.95 2.59 18.61
CA HIS A 4 -1.18 2.91 19.83
C HIS A 4 0.14 2.12 19.89
N ASN A 5 0.11 0.83 19.55
CA ASN A 5 1.32 0.02 19.53
C ASN A 5 2.33 0.51 18.49
N ILE A 6 1.83 0.89 17.30
CA ILE A 6 2.66 1.42 16.21
C ILE A 6 3.33 2.73 16.64
N THR A 7 2.57 3.69 17.15
CA THR A 7 3.12 4.98 17.58
C THR A 7 4.14 4.83 18.69
N THR A 8 3.93 3.92 19.65
CA THR A 8 4.90 3.61 20.71
C THR A 8 6.23 3.10 20.14
N ILE A 9 6.18 2.20 19.16
CA ILE A 9 7.39 1.67 18.51
C ILE A 9 8.11 2.76 17.74
N ILE A 10 7.40 3.65 17.05
CA ILE A 10 8.00 4.77 16.32
C ILE A 10 8.64 5.77 17.30
N HIS A 11 7.99 6.11 18.41
CA HIS A 11 8.58 6.94 19.45
C HIS A 11 9.90 6.35 20.00
N PHE A 12 9.92 5.02 20.23
CA PHE A 12 11.15 4.34 20.63
C PHE A 12 12.23 4.49 19.55
N ALA A 13 11.88 4.31 18.27
CA ALA A 13 12.82 4.46 17.17
C ALA A 13 13.39 5.90 17.09
N ILE A 14 12.55 6.93 17.27
CA ILE A 14 12.95 8.34 17.29
C ILE A 14 13.94 8.60 18.43
N ARG A 15 13.62 8.15 19.64
CA ARG A 15 14.48 8.30 20.82
C ARG A 15 15.86 7.65 20.62
N THR A 16 15.92 6.46 20.01
CA THR A 16 17.20 5.78 19.75
C THR A 16 18.09 6.49 18.74
N LYS A 17 17.53 7.42 17.96
CA LYS A 17 18.26 8.25 17.00
C LYS A 17 18.52 9.68 17.50
N ASN A 18 18.03 10.00 18.69
CA ASN A 18 18.14 11.33 19.30
C ASN A 18 17.77 12.48 18.36
N ALA A 19 16.72 12.27 17.55
CA ALA A 19 16.30 13.18 16.49
C ALA A 19 14.78 13.21 16.37
N ASN A 20 14.19 14.40 16.46
CA ASN A 20 12.73 14.62 16.30
C ASN A 20 12.28 14.66 14.83
N LYS A 21 13.07 14.10 13.92
CA LYS A 21 12.80 14.15 12.49
C LYS A 21 12.15 12.86 12.00
N ILE A 22 11.01 13.00 11.34
CA ILE A 22 10.30 11.90 10.68
C ILE A 22 10.24 12.19 9.19
N ILE A 23 10.62 11.21 8.38
CA ILE A 23 10.61 11.30 6.93
C ILE A 23 9.62 10.27 6.41
N PHE A 24 8.59 10.72 5.70
CA PHE A 24 7.68 9.87 4.95
C PHE A 24 8.12 9.84 3.49
N PHE A 25 8.22 8.66 2.92
CA PHE A 25 8.39 8.51 1.48
C PHE A 25 7.15 7.84 0.89
N ILE A 26 6.45 8.58 0.06
CA ILE A 26 5.20 8.19 -0.61
C ILE A 26 5.50 8.09 -2.11
N GLU A 27 5.76 6.89 -2.59
CA GLU A 27 6.09 6.65 -4.00
C GLU A 27 4.84 6.70 -4.90
N ASP A 28 3.69 6.28 -4.37
CA ASP A 28 2.39 6.33 -5.03
C ASP A 28 1.36 6.95 -4.08
N LEU A 29 0.54 7.89 -4.57
CA LEU A 29 -0.46 8.59 -3.75
C LEU A 29 -1.44 7.62 -3.08
N SER A 30 -1.82 6.54 -3.77
CA SER A 30 -2.70 5.52 -3.21
C SER A 30 -2.13 4.83 -1.97
N HIS A 31 -0.82 4.94 -1.76
CA HIS A 31 -0.14 4.38 -0.60
C HIS A 31 -0.16 5.30 0.63
N PHE A 32 -0.47 6.59 0.48
CA PHE A 32 -0.51 7.52 1.60
C PHE A 32 -1.50 7.10 2.67
N ARG A 33 -2.68 6.61 2.29
CA ARG A 33 -3.73 6.11 3.19
C ARG A 33 -3.24 5.09 4.23
N PHE A 34 -2.21 4.29 3.91
CA PHE A 34 -1.67 3.28 4.82
C PHE A 34 -0.80 3.86 5.93
N VAL A 35 -0.38 5.09 5.82
CA VAL A 35 0.47 5.79 6.79
C VAL A 35 -0.13 7.14 7.24
N GLU A 36 -1.25 7.54 6.67
CA GLU A 36 -1.87 8.85 6.90
C GLU A 36 -2.18 9.11 8.38
N LYS A 37 -2.78 8.15 9.08
CA LYS A 37 -3.06 8.29 10.53
C LYS A 37 -1.79 8.47 11.35
N ILE A 38 -0.70 7.80 10.95
CA ILE A 38 0.60 7.96 11.59
C ILE A 38 1.11 9.37 11.32
N PHE A 39 1.03 9.83 10.08
CA PHE A 39 1.40 11.19 9.70
C PHE A 39 0.60 12.23 10.51
N GLN A 40 -0.72 12.13 10.54
CA GLN A 40 -1.60 13.04 11.27
C GLN A 40 -1.28 13.07 12.77
N TYR A 41 -1.01 11.91 13.36
CA TYR A 41 -0.65 11.83 14.78
C TYR A 41 0.63 12.62 15.08
N PHE A 42 1.70 12.42 14.32
CA PHE A 42 2.96 13.10 14.54
C PHE A 42 2.89 14.58 14.18
N ALA A 43 2.11 14.96 13.16
CA ALA A 43 1.83 16.34 12.81
C ALA A 43 1.15 17.11 13.96
N LYS A 44 0.11 16.50 14.56
CA LYS A 44 -0.59 17.05 15.73
C LYS A 44 0.29 17.17 16.97
N ASN A 45 1.30 16.31 17.11
CA ASN A 45 2.24 16.32 18.24
C ASN A 45 3.50 17.12 17.96
N ASN A 46 3.48 18.02 16.97
CA ASN A 46 4.53 18.98 16.68
C ASN A 46 5.92 18.39 16.33
N TYR A 47 5.96 17.20 15.71
CA TYR A 47 7.20 16.66 15.18
C TYR A 47 7.61 17.35 13.87
N GLU A 48 8.92 17.41 13.61
CA GLU A 48 9.44 17.81 12.31
C GLU A 48 9.21 16.69 11.29
N ILE A 49 8.39 16.95 10.28
CA ILE A 49 8.03 15.97 9.26
C ILE A 49 8.52 16.44 7.91
N THR A 50 9.22 15.57 7.20
CA THR A 50 9.51 15.75 5.78
C THR A 50 8.74 14.69 5.00
N VAL A 51 7.97 15.11 4.00
CA VAL A 51 7.28 14.20 3.08
C VAL A 51 7.97 14.28 1.73
N LEU A 52 8.44 13.15 1.24
CA LEU A 52 9.03 12.98 -0.09
C LEU A 52 8.01 12.25 -0.94
N SER A 53 7.55 12.85 -2.03
CA SER A 53 6.57 12.24 -2.94
C SER A 53 6.77 12.76 -4.36
N PHE A 54 6.28 12.03 -5.37
CA PHE A 54 6.25 12.51 -6.75
C PHE A 54 5.05 13.44 -7.03
N GLU A 55 4.02 13.37 -6.18
CA GLU A 55 2.82 14.20 -6.27
C GLU A 55 2.44 14.67 -4.87
N ASN A 56 1.58 15.69 -4.78
CA ASN A 56 1.08 16.17 -3.49
C ASN A 56 0.11 15.16 -2.85
N PRO A 57 0.45 14.51 -1.74
CA PRO A 57 -0.41 13.52 -1.10
C PRO A 57 -1.55 14.14 -0.28
N PHE A 58 -1.56 15.45 -0.10
CA PHE A 58 -2.55 16.18 0.72
C PHE A 58 -3.72 16.72 -0.11
N GLY A 59 -3.73 16.52 -1.43
CA GLY A 59 -4.75 17.08 -2.32
C GLY A 59 -4.79 18.61 -2.24
N SER A 60 -6.00 19.16 -2.06
CA SER A 60 -6.22 20.59 -1.85
C SER A 60 -6.04 21.04 -0.39
N GLU A 61 -5.86 20.12 0.54
CA GLU A 61 -5.60 20.45 1.93
C GLU A 61 -4.18 21.02 2.06
N VAL A 62 -4.10 22.29 2.38
CA VAL A 62 -2.83 22.94 2.72
C VAL A 62 -2.57 22.68 4.20
N TYR A 63 -1.63 21.80 4.50
CA TYR A 63 -1.12 21.68 5.87
C TYR A 63 -0.29 22.93 6.21
N ASN A 64 -0.97 23.95 6.75
CA ASN A 64 -0.33 25.16 7.29
C ASN A 64 0.39 24.85 8.62
N ASN A 65 1.44 24.04 8.54
CA ASN A 65 2.27 23.70 9.69
C ASN A 65 3.73 23.87 9.27
N GLU A 66 4.40 24.86 9.84
CA GLU A 66 5.81 25.19 9.54
C GLU A 66 6.79 24.02 9.79
N LYS A 67 6.37 23.01 10.55
CA LYS A 67 7.16 21.79 10.80
C LYS A 67 6.97 20.70 9.75
N ILE A 68 6.07 20.88 8.80
CA ILE A 68 5.84 19.95 7.71
C ILE A 68 6.49 20.49 6.44
N ASN A 69 7.49 19.78 5.95
CA ASN A 69 8.18 20.08 4.70
C ASN A 69 7.81 19.06 3.64
N LEU A 70 7.08 19.50 2.61
CA LEU A 70 6.75 18.68 1.44
C LEU A 70 7.78 18.92 0.34
N ILE A 71 8.42 17.85 -0.12
CA ILE A 71 9.37 17.87 -1.23
C ILE A 71 8.78 17.02 -2.34
N ILE A 72 8.40 17.67 -3.44
CA ILE A 72 7.95 16.99 -4.65
C ILE A 72 9.17 16.62 -5.48
N LEU A 73 9.28 15.33 -5.78
CA LEU A 73 10.38 14.74 -6.55
C LEU A 73 10.05 14.84 -8.05
N GLU A 74 10.96 15.39 -8.83
CA GLU A 74 10.76 15.52 -10.27
C GLU A 74 10.99 14.21 -11.03
N ASN A 75 11.93 13.38 -10.52
CA ASN A 75 12.32 12.15 -11.18
C ASN A 75 13.08 11.18 -10.26
N ASP A 76 13.38 9.99 -10.76
CA ASP A 76 14.10 8.96 -10.03
C ASP A 76 15.55 9.35 -9.65
N LEU A 77 16.21 10.17 -10.45
CA LEU A 77 17.58 10.62 -10.14
C LEU A 77 17.59 11.54 -8.93
N GLU A 78 16.63 12.45 -8.84
CA GLU A 78 16.45 13.30 -7.68
C GLU A 78 16.10 12.48 -6.43
N LYS A 79 15.16 11.52 -6.55
CA LYS A 79 14.85 10.55 -5.49
C LYS A 79 16.13 9.90 -4.97
N ILE A 80 16.94 9.35 -5.85
CA ILE A 80 18.20 8.68 -5.49
C ILE A 80 19.16 9.64 -4.79
N LYS A 81 19.31 10.86 -5.28
CA LYS A 81 20.18 11.89 -4.70
C LYS A 81 19.74 12.25 -3.28
N ILE A 82 18.46 12.50 -3.07
CA ILE A 82 17.90 12.84 -1.75
C ILE A 82 18.07 11.67 -0.78
N LEU A 83 17.64 10.45 -1.18
CA LEU A 83 17.71 9.27 -0.33
C LEU A 83 19.16 8.93 0.09
N LYS A 84 20.14 9.16 -0.77
CA LYS A 84 21.56 9.00 -0.45
C LYS A 84 22.05 9.93 0.65
N ASN A 85 21.43 11.10 0.79
CA ASN A 85 21.86 12.16 1.68
C ASN A 85 21.05 12.25 2.98
N LEU A 86 20.03 11.38 3.15
CA LEU A 86 19.25 11.36 4.39
C LEU A 86 20.10 11.00 5.60
N LYS A 87 19.96 11.80 6.66
CA LYS A 87 20.66 11.60 7.92
C LYS A 87 19.68 11.64 9.08
N GLY A 88 19.92 10.75 10.06
CA GLY A 88 19.20 10.72 11.33
C GLY A 88 17.69 10.49 11.21
N GLY A 89 17.03 10.44 12.34
CA GLY A 89 15.59 10.32 12.41
C GLY A 89 15.01 8.94 12.01
N VAL A 90 13.77 8.97 11.60
CA VAL A 90 12.99 7.79 11.23
C VAL A 90 12.47 7.98 9.81
N PHE A 91 12.63 6.97 8.97
CA PHE A 91 12.14 6.94 7.60
C PHE A 91 11.00 5.91 7.48
N ILE A 92 9.83 6.38 7.13
CA ILE A 92 8.60 5.59 7.03
C ILE A 92 8.20 5.47 5.56
N THR A 93 7.97 4.25 5.10
CA THR A 93 7.54 4.00 3.73
C THR A 93 6.73 2.71 3.60
N THR A 94 5.97 2.62 2.52
CA THR A 94 5.30 1.41 2.05
C THR A 94 6.01 0.79 0.84
N THR A 95 7.08 1.42 0.35
CA THR A 95 7.89 0.94 -0.79
C THR A 95 8.93 -0.06 -0.31
N PRO A 96 8.93 -1.30 -0.84
CA PRO A 96 9.94 -2.31 -0.50
C PRO A 96 11.29 -2.00 -1.15
N SER A 97 12.27 -2.87 -0.91
CA SER A 97 13.53 -2.92 -1.65
C SER A 97 14.54 -1.80 -1.39
N ILE A 98 14.46 -1.12 -0.23
CA ILE A 98 15.51 -0.21 0.21
C ILE A 98 16.87 -0.94 0.25
N GLY A 99 17.88 -0.37 -0.42
CA GLY A 99 19.20 -0.96 -0.55
C GLY A 99 19.33 -2.02 -1.65
N SER A 100 18.30 -2.19 -2.49
CA SER A 100 18.31 -3.01 -3.72
C SER A 100 18.68 -2.20 -4.97
N ALA A 101 18.43 -2.76 -6.16
CA ALA A 101 18.63 -2.06 -7.44
C ALA A 101 17.74 -0.80 -7.57
N ILE A 102 16.51 -0.84 -7.03
CA ILE A 102 15.60 0.33 -7.00
C ILE A 102 16.12 1.41 -6.03
N PHE A 103 16.66 0.96 -4.89
CA PHE A 103 17.33 1.80 -3.90
C PHE A 103 18.79 1.34 -3.77
N PRO A 104 19.74 1.89 -4.53
CA PRO A 104 21.12 1.40 -4.61
C PRO A 104 21.81 1.30 -3.24
N LYS A 105 22.67 0.31 -3.08
CA LYS A 105 23.45 0.06 -1.83
C LYS A 105 24.22 1.29 -1.34
N SER A 106 24.58 2.20 -2.25
CA SER A 106 25.23 3.47 -1.90
C SER A 106 24.37 4.38 -1.00
N GLN A 107 23.09 4.10 -0.84
CA GLN A 107 22.19 4.80 0.09
C GLN A 107 22.28 4.27 1.52
N ILE A 108 22.87 3.09 1.73
CA ILE A 108 23.07 2.54 3.06
C ILE A 108 24.30 3.22 3.67
N ARG A 109 24.05 4.32 4.38
CA ARG A 109 25.09 4.97 5.20
C ARG A 109 25.51 4.09 6.37
N PRO A 110 26.65 4.36 7.02
CA PRO A 110 26.98 3.78 8.32
C PRO A 110 25.77 3.88 9.26
N LYS A 111 25.56 2.85 10.07
CA LYS A 111 24.35 2.72 10.90
C LYS A 111 24.07 3.92 11.79
N GLU A 112 25.11 4.61 12.21
CA GLU A 112 25.05 5.74 13.12
C GLU A 112 24.39 6.97 12.49
N ASP A 113 24.65 7.18 11.20
CA ASP A 113 24.20 8.38 10.49
C ASP A 113 22.90 8.22 9.72
N ARG A 114 22.52 6.99 9.35
CA ARG A 114 21.30 6.77 8.56
C ARG A 114 20.03 6.82 9.39
N PRO A 115 18.87 7.16 8.80
CA PRO A 115 17.59 6.98 9.48
C PRO A 115 17.35 5.54 9.91
N LYS A 116 16.45 5.33 10.86
CA LYS A 116 15.81 4.03 11.08
C LYS A 116 14.76 3.81 10.00
N TYR A 117 14.89 2.76 9.20
CA TYR A 117 13.96 2.45 8.12
C TYR A 117 12.81 1.58 8.61
N LEU A 118 11.60 2.09 8.47
CA LEU A 118 10.34 1.47 8.89
C LEU A 118 9.49 1.17 7.66
N TYR A 119 9.06 -0.09 7.53
CA TYR A 119 8.20 -0.53 6.45
C TYR A 119 6.78 -0.83 6.93
N PHE A 120 5.81 -0.32 6.19
CA PHE A 120 4.39 -0.61 6.37
C PHE A 120 3.83 -1.31 5.14
N PHE A 121 3.01 -2.33 5.36
CA PHE A 121 2.34 -3.01 4.26
C PHE A 121 1.23 -2.15 3.68
N HIS A 122 1.20 -2.07 2.34
CA HIS A 122 0.17 -1.38 1.57
C HIS A 122 -0.82 -2.37 0.92
N SER A 123 -0.68 -3.66 1.17
CA SER A 123 -1.65 -4.67 0.71
C SER A 123 -1.56 -5.94 1.56
N LEU A 124 -2.67 -6.70 1.60
CA LEU A 124 -2.77 -7.97 2.31
C LEU A 124 -2.46 -9.14 1.37
N VAL A 125 -1.22 -9.21 0.89
CA VAL A 125 -0.76 -10.27 -0.02
C VAL A 125 0.30 -11.15 0.64
N SER A 126 0.45 -12.38 0.13
CA SER A 126 1.48 -13.29 0.61
C SER A 126 2.89 -12.76 0.29
N PRO A 127 3.75 -12.48 1.31
CA PRO A 127 5.12 -12.05 1.07
C PRO A 127 5.94 -13.02 0.22
N ASN A 128 5.72 -14.31 0.37
CA ASN A 128 6.47 -15.33 -0.38
C ASN A 128 6.20 -15.30 -1.89
N GLU A 129 5.00 -14.82 -2.29
CA GLU A 129 4.62 -14.74 -3.70
C GLU A 129 5.01 -13.40 -4.33
N MET A 130 4.95 -12.32 -3.54
CA MET A 130 5.07 -10.96 -4.06
C MET A 130 6.46 -10.35 -3.90
N TYR A 131 7.25 -10.82 -2.93
CA TYR A 131 8.51 -10.20 -2.58
C TYR A 131 9.72 -11.14 -2.74
N THR A 132 10.89 -10.56 -2.98
CA THR A 132 12.16 -11.27 -3.06
C THR A 132 12.91 -11.20 -1.73
N LYS A 133 13.95 -12.03 -1.55
CA LYS A 133 14.82 -12.00 -0.36
C LYS A 133 15.45 -10.63 -0.08
N ASN A 134 15.56 -9.77 -1.10
CA ASN A 134 16.16 -8.45 -0.94
C ASN A 134 15.14 -7.35 -0.63
N SER A 135 13.84 -7.64 -0.74
CA SER A 135 12.80 -6.63 -0.59
C SER A 135 12.78 -5.95 0.79
N PHE A 136 13.18 -6.69 1.84
CA PHE A 136 13.14 -6.18 3.22
C PHE A 136 14.51 -6.05 3.89
N LYS A 137 15.59 -6.35 3.17
CA LYS A 137 16.95 -6.42 3.74
C LYS A 137 17.45 -5.10 4.33
N GLY A 138 16.98 -3.98 3.82
CA GLY A 138 17.41 -2.64 4.25
C GLY A 138 16.63 -2.08 5.44
N PHE A 139 15.52 -2.70 5.82
CA PHE A 139 14.67 -2.21 6.91
C PHE A 139 15.18 -2.60 8.29
N ASP A 140 14.95 -1.72 9.26
CA ASP A 140 15.20 -1.97 10.68
C ASP A 140 13.96 -2.52 11.36
N TYR A 141 12.77 -1.97 11.01
CA TYR A 141 11.48 -2.37 11.57
C TYR A 141 10.47 -2.62 10.45
N ILE A 142 9.69 -3.70 10.59
CA ILE A 142 8.64 -4.08 9.64
C ILE A 142 7.35 -4.26 10.43
N PHE A 143 6.33 -3.51 10.08
CA PHE A 143 5.00 -3.57 10.68
C PHE A 143 4.13 -4.52 9.88
N SER A 144 3.94 -5.72 10.42
CA SER A 144 3.23 -6.80 9.76
C SER A 144 1.74 -6.78 10.09
N PRO A 145 0.86 -6.97 9.11
CA PRO A 145 -0.59 -6.94 9.34
C PRO A 145 -1.15 -8.18 10.05
N SER A 146 -0.42 -9.30 10.08
CA SER A 146 -0.89 -10.52 10.76
C SER A 146 0.25 -11.46 11.15
N ASN A 147 -0.04 -12.41 12.03
CA ASN A 147 0.92 -13.47 12.41
C ASN A 147 1.33 -14.32 11.20
N ILE A 148 0.40 -14.64 10.30
CA ILE A 148 0.67 -15.43 9.10
C ILE A 148 1.70 -14.71 8.23
N ILE A 149 1.49 -13.42 7.97
CA ILE A 149 2.41 -12.59 7.19
C ILE A 149 3.75 -12.45 7.92
N SER A 150 3.75 -12.30 9.24
CA SER A 150 4.98 -12.23 10.04
C SER A 150 5.85 -13.49 9.89
N GLU A 151 5.25 -14.67 9.90
CA GLU A 151 5.98 -15.93 9.68
C GLU A 151 6.57 -16.00 8.26
N GLN A 152 5.81 -15.60 7.26
CA GLN A 152 6.28 -15.57 5.87
C GLN A 152 7.40 -14.55 5.63
N LEU A 153 7.47 -13.50 6.44
CA LEU A 153 8.52 -12.49 6.35
C LEU A 153 9.87 -12.96 6.91
N LYS A 154 9.88 -13.86 7.88
CA LYS A 154 11.12 -14.29 8.55
C LYS A 154 12.25 -14.68 7.58
N PRO A 155 12.02 -15.48 6.53
CA PRO A 155 13.07 -15.82 5.57
C PRO A 155 13.47 -14.68 4.60
N LEU A 156 12.65 -13.62 4.52
CA LEU A 156 12.84 -12.51 3.58
C LEU A 156 13.52 -11.29 4.20
N VAL A 157 13.61 -11.24 5.53
CA VAL A 157 14.19 -10.11 6.26
C VAL A 157 15.63 -10.38 6.67
N GLY A 158 16.41 -9.32 6.84
CA GLY A 158 17.75 -9.42 7.38
C GLY A 158 17.73 -9.77 8.87
N SER A 159 18.76 -10.46 9.37
CA SER A 159 18.89 -10.91 10.77
C SER A 159 18.79 -9.79 11.82
N LYS A 160 18.90 -8.53 11.41
CA LYS A 160 18.85 -7.34 12.27
C LYS A 160 17.50 -6.63 12.25
N ALA A 161 16.62 -7.00 11.30
CA ALA A 161 15.29 -6.43 11.21
C ALA A 161 14.39 -7.00 12.33
N LYS A 162 13.54 -6.14 12.89
CA LYS A 162 12.51 -6.55 13.85
C LYS A 162 11.16 -6.51 13.15
N ILE A 163 10.42 -7.62 13.23
CA ILE A 163 9.06 -7.73 12.75
C ILE A 163 8.12 -7.49 13.92
N PHE A 164 7.19 -6.57 13.77
CA PHE A 164 6.14 -6.30 14.75
C PHE A 164 4.79 -6.65 14.12
N THR A 165 4.10 -7.62 14.68
CA THR A 165 2.73 -7.93 14.28
C THR A 165 1.79 -6.93 14.92
N THR A 166 1.39 -5.94 14.16
CA THR A 166 0.60 -4.80 14.66
C THR A 166 -0.85 -4.80 14.18
N GLY A 167 -1.17 -5.58 13.14
CA GLY A 167 -2.43 -5.47 12.44
C GLY A 167 -2.33 -4.53 11.23
N TYR A 168 -3.44 -4.42 10.51
CA TYR A 168 -3.55 -3.59 9.29
C TYR A 168 -4.26 -2.29 9.63
N LEU A 169 -3.56 -1.16 9.51
CA LEU A 169 -4.03 0.15 9.99
C LEU A 169 -5.38 0.57 9.44
N LEU A 170 -5.68 0.23 8.20
CA LEU A 170 -6.96 0.56 7.59
C LEU A 170 -8.15 -0.08 8.32
N PHE A 171 -7.94 -1.20 9.02
CA PHE A 171 -9.01 -1.85 9.76
C PHE A 171 -9.33 -1.17 11.09
N ASP A 172 -8.50 -0.25 11.57
CA ASP A 172 -8.82 0.59 12.74
C ASP A 172 -9.96 1.59 12.45
N GLU A 173 -10.36 1.76 11.18
CA GLU A 173 -11.51 2.59 10.77
C GLU A 173 -12.84 1.85 10.89
N ILE A 174 -12.81 0.54 11.04
CA ILE A 174 -14.02 -0.27 11.18
C ILE A 174 -14.59 -0.06 12.58
N LYS A 175 -15.74 0.60 12.66
CA LYS A 175 -16.47 0.72 13.91
C LYS A 175 -17.46 -0.42 14.07
N PRO A 176 -17.70 -0.93 15.30
CA PRO A 176 -18.81 -1.81 15.56
C PRO A 176 -20.13 -1.12 15.17
N GLY A 177 -20.97 -1.78 14.40
CA GLY A 177 -22.25 -1.21 13.95
C GLY A 177 -22.21 -0.46 12.61
N ASP A 178 -21.04 -0.27 12.00
CA ASP A 178 -20.89 0.30 10.65
C ASP A 178 -21.30 -0.71 9.54
N GLU A 179 -22.27 -1.55 9.80
CA GLU A 179 -22.78 -2.47 8.77
C GLU A 179 -23.70 -1.72 7.82
N PRO A 180 -23.48 -1.77 6.52
CA PRO A 180 -24.38 -1.13 5.57
C PRO A 180 -25.75 -1.78 5.65
N THR A 181 -26.77 -0.96 5.93
CA THR A 181 -28.16 -1.39 6.07
C THR A 181 -28.89 -1.52 4.73
N THR A 182 -28.34 -0.95 3.67
CA THR A 182 -28.90 -1.00 2.31
C THR A 182 -27.94 -1.72 1.36
N PHE A 183 -28.51 -2.60 0.51
CA PHE A 183 -27.74 -3.29 -0.51
C PHE A 183 -27.90 -2.53 -1.83
N ASP A 184 -26.86 -1.81 -2.22
CA ASP A 184 -26.79 -1.32 -3.59
C ASP A 184 -26.70 -2.49 -4.57
N SER A 185 -27.30 -2.36 -5.74
CA SER A 185 -27.22 -3.35 -6.82
C SER A 185 -25.85 -3.38 -7.51
N LYS A 186 -24.87 -2.65 -7.00
CA LYS A 186 -23.54 -2.51 -7.59
C LYS A 186 -22.62 -3.70 -7.30
N VAL A 187 -21.88 -4.11 -8.31
CA VAL A 187 -20.84 -5.14 -8.21
C VAL A 187 -19.49 -4.50 -8.56
N LEU A 188 -18.54 -4.56 -7.64
CA LEU A 188 -17.20 -4.07 -7.89
C LEU A 188 -16.38 -5.13 -8.63
N ILE A 189 -15.76 -4.74 -9.74
CA ILE A 189 -14.80 -5.54 -10.48
C ILE A 189 -13.44 -4.89 -10.30
N ALA A 190 -12.56 -5.51 -9.51
CA ALA A 190 -11.27 -4.92 -9.15
C ALA A 190 -10.13 -5.95 -9.22
N PRO A 191 -9.67 -6.29 -10.42
CA PRO A 191 -8.60 -7.25 -10.61
C PRO A 191 -7.22 -6.67 -10.32
N THR A 192 -6.21 -7.55 -10.20
CA THR A 192 -4.81 -7.13 -10.24
C THR A 192 -4.45 -6.58 -11.64
N TRP A 193 -3.32 -5.92 -11.73
CA TRP A 193 -2.78 -5.47 -13.02
C TRP A 193 -2.13 -6.62 -13.84
N GLY A 194 -2.09 -6.59 -15.19
CA GLY A 194 -1.45 -7.55 -16.10
C GLY A 194 0.02 -7.19 -16.42
N GLU A 195 0.84 -8.13 -16.97
CA GLU A 195 2.24 -7.83 -17.39
C GLU A 195 2.33 -6.64 -18.35
N ASP A 196 1.34 -6.53 -19.24
CA ASP A 196 1.21 -5.43 -20.20
C ASP A 196 0.21 -4.35 -19.75
N GLY A 197 -0.09 -4.27 -18.45
CA GLY A 197 -1.11 -3.37 -17.90
C GLY A 197 -2.55 -3.88 -18.02
N VAL A 198 -2.76 -5.06 -18.62
CA VAL A 198 -4.08 -5.67 -18.84
C VAL A 198 -4.05 -7.13 -18.43
N ASN A 199 -4.95 -7.57 -17.56
CA ASN A 199 -5.09 -8.98 -17.19
C ASN A 199 -6.30 -9.66 -17.90
N GLU A 200 -6.48 -10.98 -17.72
CA GLU A 200 -7.54 -11.73 -18.38
C GLU A 200 -8.96 -11.25 -18.00
N ILE A 201 -9.20 -10.79 -16.78
CA ILE A 201 -10.49 -10.22 -16.37
C ILE A 201 -10.78 -8.98 -17.19
N VAL A 202 -9.79 -8.11 -17.34
CA VAL A 202 -9.91 -6.88 -18.11
C VAL A 202 -10.15 -7.17 -19.59
N SER A 203 -9.46 -8.17 -20.14
CA SER A 203 -9.63 -8.59 -21.54
C SER A 203 -11.01 -9.18 -21.83
N ASN A 204 -11.75 -9.65 -20.81
CA ASN A 204 -13.09 -10.19 -20.92
C ASN A 204 -14.16 -9.34 -20.21
N LEU A 205 -13.86 -8.08 -19.96
CA LEU A 205 -14.72 -7.18 -19.18
C LEU A 205 -16.14 -7.07 -19.78
N ASP A 206 -16.24 -6.98 -21.11
CA ASP A 206 -17.55 -6.90 -21.80
C ASP A 206 -18.43 -8.11 -21.50
N LYS A 207 -17.87 -9.32 -21.57
CA LYS A 207 -18.63 -10.55 -21.26
C LYS A 207 -19.07 -10.61 -19.80
N LEU A 208 -18.21 -10.16 -18.90
CA LEU A 208 -18.49 -10.11 -17.48
C LEU A 208 -19.58 -9.06 -17.19
N ASN A 209 -19.50 -7.91 -17.86
CA ASN A 209 -20.49 -6.84 -17.79
C ASN A 209 -21.87 -7.32 -18.24
N ASP A 210 -21.96 -7.99 -19.40
CA ASP A 210 -23.21 -8.57 -19.91
C ASP A 210 -23.81 -9.58 -18.93
N PHE A 211 -22.96 -10.41 -18.33
CA PHE A 211 -23.41 -11.38 -17.33
C PHE A 211 -23.99 -10.71 -16.09
N ILE A 212 -23.31 -9.69 -15.56
CA ILE A 212 -23.73 -8.95 -14.36
C ILE A 212 -25.05 -8.21 -14.62
N ASN A 213 -25.18 -7.54 -15.77
CA ASN A 213 -26.38 -6.80 -16.16
C ASN A 213 -27.61 -7.72 -16.29
N LYS A 214 -27.45 -8.94 -16.80
CA LYS A 214 -28.52 -9.96 -16.85
C LYS A 214 -29.03 -10.38 -15.47
N GLN A 215 -28.25 -10.15 -14.42
CA GLN A 215 -28.65 -10.40 -13.02
C GLN A 215 -29.28 -9.15 -12.36
N SER A 216 -29.62 -8.12 -13.13
CA SER A 216 -30.11 -6.81 -12.62
C SER A 216 -29.15 -6.18 -11.61
N LEU A 217 -27.87 -6.37 -11.83
CA LEU A 217 -26.79 -5.77 -11.05
C LEU A 217 -26.02 -4.77 -11.92
N THR A 218 -25.45 -3.76 -11.31
CA THR A 218 -24.69 -2.69 -11.98
C THR A 218 -23.20 -2.96 -11.83
N PRO A 219 -22.45 -3.25 -12.90
CA PRO A 219 -21.01 -3.44 -12.84
C PRO A 219 -20.27 -2.11 -12.68
N VAL A 220 -19.32 -2.06 -11.76
CA VAL A 220 -18.41 -0.94 -11.55
C VAL A 220 -16.98 -1.47 -11.61
N PHE A 221 -16.19 -0.96 -12.53
CA PHE A 221 -14.81 -1.37 -12.72
C PHE A 221 -13.86 -0.40 -12.03
N ARG A 222 -13.05 -0.93 -11.12
CA ARG A 222 -11.94 -0.21 -10.47
C ARG A 222 -10.61 -0.77 -10.98
N PRO A 223 -9.94 -0.08 -11.88
CA PRO A 223 -8.63 -0.50 -12.36
C PRO A 223 -7.60 -0.47 -11.24
N HIS A 224 -6.65 -1.40 -11.26
CA HIS A 224 -5.47 -1.30 -10.41
C HIS A 224 -4.65 -0.06 -10.83
N PRO A 225 -3.98 0.67 -9.92
CA PRO A 225 -3.15 1.84 -10.27
C PRO A 225 -2.12 1.58 -11.38
N MET A 226 -1.63 0.35 -11.50
CA MET A 226 -0.70 -0.08 -12.56
C MET A 226 -1.39 -0.54 -13.86
N THR A 227 -2.72 -0.46 -13.95
CA THR A 227 -3.45 -0.82 -15.17
C THR A 227 -3.33 0.32 -16.18
N ASP A 228 -2.93 -0.02 -17.40
CA ASP A 228 -2.90 0.94 -18.50
C ASP A 228 -4.33 1.17 -19.02
N ILE A 229 -4.96 2.25 -18.55
CA ILE A 229 -6.34 2.61 -18.87
C ILE A 229 -6.51 2.87 -20.38
N SER A 230 -5.47 3.31 -21.08
CA SER A 230 -5.54 3.60 -22.53
C SER A 230 -5.76 2.35 -23.36
N LYS A 231 -5.41 1.18 -22.83
CA LYS A 231 -5.60 -0.13 -23.48
C LYS A 231 -6.95 -0.78 -23.19
N LEU A 232 -7.75 -0.17 -22.30
CA LEU A 232 -9.04 -0.71 -21.93
C LEU A 232 -10.06 -0.49 -23.05
N LYS A 233 -10.63 -1.56 -23.55
CA LYS A 233 -11.87 -1.51 -24.34
C LYS A 233 -13.04 -1.57 -23.37
N ILE A 234 -13.36 -0.41 -22.78
CA ILE A 234 -14.49 -0.31 -21.84
C ILE A 234 -15.76 -0.10 -22.65
N GLY A 235 -16.71 -1.04 -22.55
CA GLY A 235 -18.05 -0.87 -23.08
C GLY A 235 -18.76 0.33 -22.42
N ILE A 236 -19.75 0.88 -23.14
CA ILE A 236 -20.48 2.11 -22.73
C ILE A 236 -21.19 1.94 -21.37
N ASP A 237 -21.45 0.70 -20.95
CA ASP A 237 -22.29 0.37 -19.78
C ASP A 237 -21.49 0.09 -18.50
N VAL A 238 -20.18 0.30 -18.50
CA VAL A 238 -19.32 0.06 -17.32
C VAL A 238 -19.01 1.38 -16.63
N ILE A 239 -19.42 1.51 -15.37
CA ILE A 239 -19.03 2.65 -14.55
C ILE A 239 -17.57 2.47 -14.17
N LEU A 240 -16.74 3.47 -14.49
CA LEU A 240 -15.33 3.48 -14.11
C LEU A 240 -15.17 4.14 -12.73
N ASP A 241 -14.68 3.39 -11.76
CA ASP A 241 -14.37 3.88 -10.43
C ASP A 241 -12.88 4.19 -10.34
N LEU A 242 -12.53 5.46 -10.35
CA LEU A 242 -11.17 5.96 -10.19
C LEU A 242 -10.87 6.42 -8.76
N GLU A 243 -11.84 6.31 -7.85
CA GLU A 243 -11.65 6.69 -6.47
C GLU A 243 -10.66 5.73 -5.78
N LYS A 244 -9.76 6.30 -5.03
CA LYS A 244 -8.71 5.57 -4.30
C LYS A 244 -9.11 5.25 -2.86
N ASP A 245 -10.33 5.62 -2.46
CA ASP A 245 -10.80 5.48 -1.09
C ASP A 245 -11.41 4.09 -0.81
N LEU A 246 -11.00 3.48 0.30
CA LEU A 246 -11.53 2.18 0.75
C LEU A 246 -12.94 2.29 1.37
N ILE A 247 -13.37 3.47 1.80
CA ILE A 247 -14.66 3.68 2.44
C ILE A 247 -15.80 3.26 1.49
N ASN A 248 -15.61 3.49 0.18
CA ASN A 248 -16.58 3.14 -0.84
C ASN A 248 -16.77 1.62 -1.07
N LEU A 249 -15.91 0.76 -0.50
CA LEU A 249 -16.10 -0.69 -0.62
C LEU A 249 -17.41 -1.17 0.00
N LYS A 250 -17.96 -0.44 0.96
CA LYS A 250 -19.24 -0.76 1.61
C LYS A 250 -20.46 -0.57 0.71
N ASP A 251 -20.32 0.18 -0.38
CA ASP A 251 -21.43 0.49 -1.31
C ASP A 251 -21.71 -0.65 -2.28
N TYR A 252 -20.81 -1.64 -2.35
CA TYR A 252 -20.91 -2.74 -3.31
C TYR A 252 -21.49 -4.00 -2.68
N LYS A 253 -22.39 -4.68 -3.42
CA LYS A 253 -23.02 -5.93 -3.01
C LYS A 253 -22.05 -7.10 -3.05
N TYR A 254 -21.22 -7.16 -4.10
CA TYR A 254 -20.20 -8.18 -4.33
C TYR A 254 -18.91 -7.56 -4.84
N LEU A 255 -17.82 -8.25 -4.59
CA LEU A 255 -16.54 -8.00 -5.27
C LEU A 255 -16.24 -9.16 -6.20
N ILE A 256 -15.90 -8.88 -7.44
CA ILE A 256 -15.31 -9.83 -8.40
C ILE A 256 -13.84 -9.44 -8.58
N THR A 257 -12.95 -10.37 -8.31
CA THR A 257 -11.51 -10.14 -8.39
C THR A 257 -10.76 -11.44 -8.70
N ASP A 258 -9.45 -11.36 -8.81
CA ASP A 258 -8.53 -12.47 -8.84
C ASP A 258 -7.82 -12.62 -7.48
N PHE A 259 -6.51 -12.84 -7.46
CA PHE A 259 -5.68 -12.93 -6.24
C PHE A 259 -5.25 -11.56 -5.67
N SER A 260 -6.01 -10.50 -5.94
CA SER A 260 -5.73 -9.14 -5.44
C SER A 260 -5.94 -9.00 -3.93
N GLY A 261 -5.09 -8.17 -3.29
CA GLY A 261 -5.21 -7.84 -1.87
C GLY A 261 -6.52 -7.16 -1.48
N ILE A 262 -7.21 -6.50 -2.42
CA ILE A 262 -8.53 -5.89 -2.20
C ILE A 262 -9.59 -6.90 -1.76
N ALA A 263 -9.41 -8.19 -2.08
CA ALA A 263 -10.32 -9.25 -1.67
C ALA A 263 -10.46 -9.30 -0.14
N LEU A 264 -9.33 -9.26 0.58
CA LEU A 264 -9.33 -9.27 2.04
C LEU A 264 -9.84 -7.92 2.60
N GLU A 265 -9.44 -6.81 1.98
CA GLU A 265 -9.94 -5.49 2.37
C GLU A 265 -11.47 -5.42 2.24
N PHE A 266 -12.02 -5.86 1.12
CA PHE A 266 -13.47 -5.90 0.91
C PHE A 266 -14.17 -6.82 1.90
N PHE A 267 -13.66 -8.03 2.11
CA PHE A 267 -14.24 -8.98 3.06
C PHE A 267 -14.30 -8.40 4.48
N TYR A 268 -13.23 -7.77 4.96
CA TYR A 268 -13.19 -7.21 6.30
C TYR A 268 -13.99 -5.92 6.45
N LEU A 269 -13.98 -5.03 5.43
CA LEU A 269 -14.64 -3.72 5.49
C LEU A 269 -16.12 -3.81 5.14
N ALA A 270 -16.47 -4.51 4.07
CA ALA A 270 -17.85 -4.64 3.60
C ALA A 270 -18.59 -5.83 4.23
N LYS A 271 -17.86 -6.82 4.76
CA LYS A 271 -18.40 -8.10 5.28
C LYS A 271 -19.32 -8.81 4.28
N ARG A 272 -18.95 -8.78 3.00
CA ARG A 272 -19.74 -9.30 1.89
C ARG A 272 -18.93 -10.29 1.06
N PRO A 273 -19.60 -11.13 0.25
CA PRO A 273 -18.94 -12.16 -0.54
C PRO A 273 -17.98 -11.59 -1.57
N VAL A 274 -16.86 -12.29 -1.72
CA VAL A 274 -15.87 -12.07 -2.77
C VAL A 274 -15.95 -13.24 -3.75
N ILE A 275 -16.06 -12.94 -5.03
CA ILE A 275 -16.07 -13.92 -6.12
C ILE A 275 -14.68 -13.88 -6.76
N PHE A 276 -13.95 -15.00 -6.64
CA PHE A 276 -12.65 -15.13 -7.25
C PHE A 276 -12.79 -15.72 -8.65
N LEU A 277 -12.20 -15.04 -9.63
CA LEU A 277 -12.03 -15.59 -10.97
C LEU A 277 -10.65 -16.23 -11.08
N ASP A 278 -10.64 -17.49 -11.52
CA ASP A 278 -9.39 -18.20 -11.77
C ASP A 278 -8.80 -17.71 -13.10
N VAL A 279 -7.77 -16.90 -12.99
CA VAL A 279 -7.02 -16.33 -14.12
C VAL A 279 -5.57 -16.78 -14.05
N SER A 280 -4.90 -16.77 -15.19
CA SER A 280 -3.48 -17.09 -15.23
C SER A 280 -2.70 -16.21 -14.28
N LYS A 281 -1.98 -16.82 -13.34
CA LYS A 281 -1.12 -16.05 -12.42
C LYS A 281 -0.09 -15.28 -13.23
N LYS A 282 -0.18 -13.97 -13.17
CA LYS A 282 0.70 -13.03 -13.83
C LYS A 282 2.18 -13.26 -13.54
N ILE A 283 2.48 -13.69 -12.33
CA ILE A 283 3.82 -13.83 -11.84
C ILE A 283 4.15 -15.32 -11.77
N LYS A 284 4.49 -15.91 -12.90
CA LYS A 284 5.59 -16.87 -12.90
C LYS A 284 6.87 -16.05 -12.65
N ARG A 285 7.03 -15.44 -11.48
CA ARG A 285 8.37 -15.10 -11.04
C ARG A 285 9.10 -16.41 -11.05
N LYS A 286 9.91 -16.62 -12.06
CA LYS A 286 11.07 -17.48 -11.95
C LYS A 286 11.76 -16.97 -10.70
N LEU A 287 11.44 -17.56 -9.54
CA LEU A 287 12.34 -17.53 -8.41
C LEU A 287 13.66 -17.96 -9.03
N ASN A 288 14.55 -17.01 -9.24
CA ASN A 288 15.82 -17.30 -9.83
C ASN A 288 16.42 -18.36 -8.92
N LYS A 289 16.48 -19.62 -9.42
CA LYS A 289 17.13 -20.74 -8.72
C LYS A 289 18.63 -20.51 -8.51
N LYS A 290 19.10 -19.27 -8.71
CA LYS A 290 20.51 -18.84 -8.62
C LYS A 290 20.75 -17.68 -7.66
N GLU A 291 19.83 -17.40 -6.71
CA GLU A 291 20.16 -16.49 -5.59
C GLU A 291 20.02 -17.20 -4.24
#